data_f2a20edaebfc38a4efff39dd0d7471ef
#
_entry.id   f2a20edaebfc38a4efff39dd0d7471ef
#
_cell.length_a   1.000
_cell.length_b   1.000
_cell.length_c   1.000
_cell.angle_alpha   90.00
_cell.angle_beta   90.00
_cell.angle_gamma   90.00
#
_symmetry.space_group_name_H-M   'P 1'
#
loop_
_entity.id
_entity.type
_entity.pdbx_description
1 polymer ?
#
loop_
_entity_poly.entity_id
_entity_poly.type
_entity_poly.pdbx_seq_one_letter_code
_entity_poly.pdbx_strand_id
1 'polypeptide(L)'
;MITGYATPEGTKKFAERQNEGAKKNYKNIQNLTLSNVGVGTYLGNPDTETDYIVQGAVKKSILGGINVVDSAINYRAQKAERSVGNAISQLIDNNDISREEIFVSTKNGYVTNDGDIREDLMQYVMREYGKTGIVKEGDISPGYHCMTLPYLNDQLERSLKNLGLDCIDLMYLHNSVEGQTHLPREQFLKNLKDVFEFYEKKRKEGKIRFYGMATWECFRVTQENPLFLQLSEVMDLAMEVGGTEHGFRFIQLPFNLMLDQAYLTKNHTVNGKTISLLEAAQAFDLGVFTSVPLLQGKLLTANVMPEFGDYSTSVRLLQFVRSTPGVTAPLIGQKSESHVTENMNIMKIPPLSESEFNELLKKMVNRS
;
A
#
# COMPACT_ATOMS: atom_id res chain seq x y z
N MET A 1 16.72 -16.72 -1.63
CA MET A 1 16.09 -15.40 -1.49
C MET A 1 16.77 -14.46 -2.47
N ILE A 2 16.01 -13.58 -3.10
CA ILE A 2 16.50 -12.55 -4.04
C ILE A 2 17.09 -11.41 -3.21
N THR A 3 18.34 -11.06 -3.50
CA THR A 3 19.09 -10.05 -2.75
C THR A 3 18.85 -8.65 -3.31
N GLY A 4 18.79 -7.65 -2.44
CA GLY A 4 18.68 -6.24 -2.77
C GLY A 4 17.29 -5.66 -2.57
N TYR A 5 17.13 -4.41 -3.02
CA TYR A 5 15.93 -3.60 -2.87
C TYR A 5 15.84 -2.56 -4.00
N ALA A 6 14.72 -1.86 -4.12
CA ALA A 6 14.55 -0.77 -5.09
C ALA A 6 15.57 0.36 -4.84
N THR A 7 16.34 0.70 -5.88
CA THR A 7 17.33 1.78 -5.79
C THR A 7 16.95 2.97 -6.69
N PRO A 8 17.50 4.17 -6.42
CA PRO A 8 17.30 5.32 -7.31
C PRO A 8 17.70 5.02 -8.76
N GLU A 9 18.84 4.37 -8.96
CA GLU A 9 19.38 4.01 -10.26
C GLU A 9 18.53 2.93 -10.95
N GLY A 10 18.16 1.87 -10.21
CA GLY A 10 17.35 0.77 -10.73
C GLY A 10 15.96 1.24 -11.16
N THR A 11 15.25 1.96 -10.28
CA THR A 11 13.90 2.47 -10.59
C THR A 11 13.90 3.50 -11.72
N LYS A 12 14.94 4.32 -11.82
CA LYS A 12 15.13 5.27 -12.93
C LYS A 12 15.37 4.51 -14.25
N LYS A 13 16.24 3.52 -14.25
CA LYS A 13 16.51 2.65 -15.41
C LYS A 13 15.24 1.95 -15.90
N PHE A 14 14.39 1.47 -14.96
CA PHE A 14 13.09 0.89 -15.30
C PHE A 14 12.19 1.88 -16.04
N ALA A 15 12.08 3.10 -15.56
CA ALA A 15 11.26 4.15 -16.18
C ALA A 15 11.82 4.61 -17.54
N GLU A 16 13.15 4.73 -17.68
CA GLU A 16 13.81 5.20 -18.89
C GLU A 16 13.67 4.24 -20.09
N ARG A 17 13.54 2.93 -19.84
CA ARG A 17 13.31 1.96 -20.94
C ARG A 17 11.87 1.95 -21.46
N GLN A 18 10.95 2.65 -20.81
CA GLN A 18 9.59 2.79 -21.30
C GLN A 18 9.52 3.79 -22.47
N ASN A 19 8.48 3.68 -23.30
CA ASN A 19 8.24 4.62 -24.40
C ASN A 19 8.11 6.05 -23.89
N GLU A 20 8.47 7.05 -24.72
CA GLU A 20 8.46 8.48 -24.35
C GLU A 20 7.13 8.95 -23.73
N GLY A 21 5.98 8.51 -24.26
CA GLY A 21 4.66 8.83 -23.71
C GLY A 21 4.43 8.24 -22.31
N ALA A 22 5.05 7.11 -22.02
CA ALA A 22 4.93 6.42 -20.74
C ALA A 22 5.84 7.02 -19.65
N LYS A 23 6.91 7.75 -19.99
CA LYS A 23 7.82 8.37 -19.03
C LYS A 23 7.13 9.35 -18.08
N LYS A 24 6.05 10.00 -18.50
CA LYS A 24 5.22 10.88 -17.66
C LYS A 24 4.43 10.12 -16.58
N ASN A 25 4.42 8.79 -16.64
CA ASN A 25 3.72 7.94 -15.68
C ASN A 25 4.56 7.58 -14.45
N TYR A 26 5.64 8.31 -14.20
CA TYR A 26 6.50 8.11 -13.03
C TYR A 26 6.62 9.39 -12.21
N LYS A 27 6.75 9.20 -10.89
CA LYS A 27 6.97 10.27 -9.91
C LYS A 27 8.24 9.97 -9.12
N ASN A 28 8.98 11.01 -8.75
CA ASN A 28 10.12 10.84 -7.82
C ASN A 28 9.57 10.94 -6.39
N ILE A 29 9.72 9.86 -5.63
CA ILE A 29 9.28 9.76 -4.24
C ILE A 29 10.42 9.10 -3.44
N GLN A 30 10.92 9.76 -2.42
CA GLN A 30 12.04 9.28 -1.59
C GLN A 30 13.25 8.87 -2.45
N ASN A 31 13.58 9.67 -3.44
CA ASN A 31 14.63 9.45 -4.44
C ASN A 31 14.39 8.24 -5.37
N LEU A 32 13.25 7.59 -5.32
CA LEU A 32 12.88 6.49 -6.20
C LEU A 32 11.96 6.98 -7.33
N THR A 33 12.19 6.49 -8.54
CA THR A 33 11.34 6.75 -9.71
C THR A 33 10.24 5.70 -9.78
N LEU A 34 9.08 5.99 -9.17
CA LEU A 34 7.96 5.06 -9.01
C LEU A 34 6.85 5.34 -10.02
N SER A 35 6.27 4.27 -10.57
CA SER A 35 5.09 4.38 -11.43
C SER A 35 3.91 4.99 -10.66
N ASN A 36 3.17 5.91 -11.30
CA ASN A 36 2.01 6.57 -10.70
C ASN A 36 0.73 5.71 -10.70
N VAL A 37 0.92 4.41 -10.89
CA VAL A 37 -0.06 3.33 -10.71
C VAL A 37 0.71 2.14 -10.14
N GLY A 38 0.12 1.43 -9.18
CA GLY A 38 0.69 0.23 -8.58
C GLY A 38 -0.27 -0.96 -8.69
N VAL A 39 0.25 -2.16 -8.50
CA VAL A 39 -0.55 -3.40 -8.43
C VAL A 39 -0.87 -3.71 -6.98
N GLY A 40 -2.16 -3.90 -6.66
CA GLY A 40 -2.65 -4.43 -5.38
C GLY A 40 -3.10 -5.89 -5.52
N THR A 41 -2.88 -6.71 -4.50
CA THR A 41 -3.10 -8.17 -4.54
C THR A 41 -4.13 -8.68 -3.53
N TYR A 42 -5.00 -7.80 -3.02
CA TYR A 42 -5.95 -8.11 -1.94
C TYR A 42 -6.99 -9.17 -2.31
N LEU A 43 -7.62 -9.07 -3.50
CA LEU A 43 -8.81 -9.84 -3.85
C LEU A 43 -8.48 -11.26 -4.34
N GLY A 44 -9.39 -12.20 -4.04
CA GLY A 44 -9.38 -13.59 -4.52
C GLY A 44 -9.43 -14.62 -3.39
N ASN A 45 -9.59 -15.87 -3.77
CA ASN A 45 -9.63 -16.99 -2.84
C ASN A 45 -8.19 -17.47 -2.51
N PRO A 46 -7.98 -18.11 -1.36
CA PRO A 46 -6.70 -18.72 -1.03
C PRO A 46 -6.54 -20.10 -1.71
N ASP A 47 -6.66 -20.14 -3.04
CA ASP A 47 -6.55 -21.35 -3.86
C ASP A 47 -5.48 -21.22 -4.95
N THR A 48 -5.10 -22.35 -5.52
CA THR A 48 -4.03 -22.44 -6.52
C THR A 48 -4.40 -21.76 -7.85
N GLU A 49 -5.67 -21.78 -8.25
CA GLU A 49 -6.12 -21.10 -9.46
C GLU A 49 -5.93 -19.59 -9.35
N THR A 50 -6.37 -19.01 -8.21
CA THR A 50 -6.17 -17.59 -7.92
C THR A 50 -4.68 -17.24 -7.82
N ASP A 51 -3.84 -18.14 -7.31
CA ASP A 51 -2.39 -17.91 -7.25
C ASP A 51 -1.80 -17.69 -8.65
N TYR A 52 -2.13 -18.55 -9.62
CA TYR A 52 -1.66 -18.40 -11.00
C TYR A 52 -2.19 -17.13 -11.68
N ILE A 53 -3.47 -16.81 -11.44
CA ILE A 53 -4.10 -15.60 -12.00
C ILE A 53 -3.41 -14.33 -11.46
N VAL A 54 -3.21 -14.23 -10.15
CA VAL A 54 -2.54 -13.09 -9.52
C VAL A 54 -1.08 -12.99 -9.97
N GLN A 55 -0.37 -14.12 -10.01
CA GLN A 55 1.01 -14.15 -10.52
C GLN A 55 1.10 -13.65 -11.96
N GLY A 56 0.20 -14.08 -12.84
CA GLY A 56 0.10 -13.63 -14.23
C GLY A 56 -0.18 -12.14 -14.34
N ALA A 57 -1.12 -11.63 -13.52
CA ALA A 57 -1.49 -10.22 -13.48
C ALA A 57 -0.33 -9.33 -13.01
N VAL A 58 0.41 -9.74 -11.97
CA VAL A 58 1.60 -9.03 -11.48
C VAL A 58 2.67 -8.98 -12.58
N LYS A 59 3.00 -10.12 -13.20
CA LYS A 59 3.99 -10.16 -14.29
C LYS A 59 3.61 -9.23 -15.45
N LYS A 60 2.36 -9.34 -15.94
CA LYS A 60 1.87 -8.53 -17.06
C LYS A 60 1.90 -7.03 -16.73
N SER A 61 1.59 -6.66 -15.49
CA SER A 61 1.62 -5.28 -15.03
C SER A 61 3.05 -4.74 -14.98
N ILE A 62 3.99 -5.50 -14.46
CA ILE A 62 5.41 -5.10 -14.41
C ILE A 62 5.97 -4.94 -15.82
N LEU A 63 5.73 -5.91 -16.71
CA LEU A 63 6.15 -5.82 -18.11
C LEU A 63 5.48 -4.66 -18.86
N GLY A 64 4.30 -4.24 -18.40
CA GLY A 64 3.58 -3.08 -18.94
C GLY A 64 4.01 -1.73 -18.35
N GLY A 65 5.04 -1.68 -17.50
CA GLY A 65 5.62 -0.44 -16.98
C GLY A 65 5.25 -0.06 -15.54
N ILE A 66 4.63 -0.95 -14.76
CA ILE A 66 4.37 -0.73 -13.34
C ILE A 66 5.53 -1.31 -12.52
N ASN A 67 6.18 -0.49 -11.68
CA ASN A 67 7.24 -0.94 -10.78
C ASN A 67 6.87 -0.87 -9.28
N VAL A 68 5.60 -0.65 -8.95
CA VAL A 68 5.08 -0.66 -7.59
C VAL A 68 4.15 -1.85 -7.40
N VAL A 69 4.46 -2.74 -6.45
CA VAL A 69 3.66 -3.94 -6.12
C VAL A 69 3.35 -3.94 -4.64
N ASP A 70 2.06 -4.04 -4.29
CA ASP A 70 1.56 -4.03 -2.91
C ASP A 70 0.86 -5.34 -2.56
N SER A 71 1.21 -5.87 -1.39
CA SER A 71 0.60 -7.05 -0.80
C SER A 71 0.32 -6.85 0.70
N ALA A 72 -0.09 -7.90 1.38
CA ALA A 72 -0.10 -8.02 2.84
C ALA A 72 -0.07 -9.49 3.24
N ILE A 73 0.49 -9.79 4.41
CA ILE A 73 0.60 -11.18 4.87
C ILE A 73 -0.77 -11.84 5.07
N ASN A 74 -1.79 -11.06 5.47
CA ASN A 74 -3.14 -11.58 5.65
C ASN A 74 -3.95 -11.72 4.34
N TYR A 75 -3.44 -11.20 3.20
CA TYR A 75 -4.14 -11.32 1.93
C TYR A 75 -4.11 -12.77 1.45
N ARG A 76 -5.31 -13.34 1.25
CA ARG A 76 -5.49 -14.72 0.85
C ARG A 76 -4.68 -15.71 1.73
N ALA A 77 -4.63 -15.43 3.05
CA ALA A 77 -3.91 -16.28 4.01
C ALA A 77 -2.45 -16.55 3.56
N GLN A 78 -1.64 -15.50 3.39
CA GLN A 78 -0.23 -15.47 2.97
C GLN A 78 0.02 -15.78 1.47
N LYS A 79 -0.96 -16.32 0.73
CA LYS A 79 -0.79 -16.74 -0.67
C LYS A 79 -0.59 -15.58 -1.63
N ALA A 80 -1.08 -14.37 -1.28
CA ALA A 80 -0.86 -13.17 -2.09
C ALA A 80 0.64 -12.79 -2.17
N GLU A 81 1.36 -12.82 -1.04
CA GLU A 81 2.81 -12.59 -1.01
C GLU A 81 3.56 -13.65 -1.82
N ARG A 82 3.18 -14.93 -1.69
CA ARG A 82 3.79 -16.02 -2.47
C ARG A 82 3.58 -15.84 -3.97
N SER A 83 2.39 -15.40 -4.39
CA SER A 83 2.11 -15.10 -5.80
C SER A 83 2.97 -13.95 -6.33
N VAL A 84 3.17 -12.89 -5.53
CA VAL A 84 4.06 -11.77 -5.85
C VAL A 84 5.53 -12.24 -5.95
N GLY A 85 6.01 -12.98 -4.94
CA GLY A 85 7.37 -13.51 -4.91
C GLY A 85 7.69 -14.38 -6.13
N ASN A 86 6.77 -15.31 -6.48
CA ASN A 86 6.90 -16.15 -7.65
C ASN A 86 6.91 -15.34 -8.97
N ALA A 87 6.07 -14.29 -9.07
CA ALA A 87 6.05 -13.42 -10.25
C ALA A 87 7.37 -12.68 -10.42
N ILE A 88 7.90 -12.08 -9.36
CA ILE A 88 9.16 -11.33 -9.38
C ILE A 88 10.34 -12.26 -9.66
N SER A 89 10.40 -13.44 -9.00
CA SER A 89 11.47 -14.42 -9.26
C SER A 89 11.52 -14.82 -10.74
N GLN A 90 10.38 -15.18 -11.33
CA GLN A 90 10.33 -15.58 -12.74
C GLN A 90 10.77 -14.45 -13.69
N LEU A 91 10.39 -13.19 -13.42
CA LEU A 91 10.82 -12.07 -14.25
C LEU A 91 12.34 -11.81 -14.13
N ILE A 92 12.90 -11.98 -12.93
CA ILE A 92 14.36 -11.86 -12.72
C ILE A 92 15.10 -13.02 -13.41
N ASP A 93 14.63 -14.25 -13.26
CA ASP A 93 15.23 -15.45 -13.87
C ASP A 93 15.22 -15.36 -15.42
N ASN A 94 14.20 -14.72 -15.98
CA ASN A 94 14.09 -14.43 -17.41
C ASN A 94 14.93 -13.22 -17.86
N ASN A 95 15.57 -12.48 -16.97
CA ASN A 95 16.24 -11.20 -17.22
C ASN A 95 15.31 -10.08 -17.74
N ASP A 96 14.01 -10.15 -17.45
CA ASP A 96 13.05 -9.10 -17.78
C ASP A 96 13.22 -7.86 -16.90
N ILE A 97 13.59 -8.08 -15.63
CA ILE A 97 13.83 -7.05 -14.61
C ILE A 97 15.03 -7.43 -13.73
N SER A 98 15.55 -6.43 -12.98
CA SER A 98 16.41 -6.67 -11.81
C SER A 98 15.66 -6.28 -10.52
N ARG A 99 16.14 -6.79 -9.36
CA ARG A 99 15.50 -6.49 -8.05
C ARG A 99 15.45 -5.00 -7.75
N GLU A 100 16.50 -4.26 -8.11
CA GLU A 100 16.60 -2.82 -7.86
C GLU A 100 15.56 -1.98 -8.61
N GLU A 101 14.90 -2.54 -9.61
CA GLU A 101 13.93 -1.85 -10.44
C GLU A 101 12.52 -1.82 -9.85
N ILE A 102 12.19 -2.74 -8.92
CA ILE A 102 10.83 -3.00 -8.42
C ILE A 102 10.70 -2.64 -6.95
N PHE A 103 9.71 -1.80 -6.64
CA PHE A 103 9.34 -1.41 -5.30
C PHE A 103 8.24 -2.34 -4.76
N VAL A 104 8.53 -3.08 -3.70
CA VAL A 104 7.62 -4.07 -3.10
C VAL A 104 7.21 -3.61 -1.71
N SER A 105 5.90 -3.48 -1.49
CA SER A 105 5.32 -3.23 -0.16
C SER A 105 4.49 -4.41 0.32
N THR A 106 4.51 -4.61 1.64
CA THR A 106 3.61 -5.52 2.33
C THR A 106 3.23 -4.97 3.70
N LYS A 107 2.38 -5.69 4.44
CA LYS A 107 1.77 -5.20 5.68
C LYS A 107 1.72 -6.31 6.72
N ASN A 108 1.94 -5.96 7.99
CA ASN A 108 1.75 -6.85 9.14
C ASN A 108 0.77 -6.24 10.18
N GLY A 109 0.42 -7.03 11.19
CA GLY A 109 -0.49 -6.65 12.26
C GLY A 109 -1.75 -7.51 12.34
N TYR A 110 -2.45 -7.76 11.21
CA TYR A 110 -3.58 -8.67 11.22
C TYR A 110 -3.16 -10.12 11.43
N VAL A 111 -3.93 -10.83 12.25
CA VAL A 111 -3.75 -12.27 12.48
C VAL A 111 -4.26 -13.04 11.27
N THR A 112 -3.46 -13.96 10.77
CA THR A 112 -3.78 -14.78 9.60
C THR A 112 -3.33 -16.22 9.80
N ASN A 113 -4.01 -17.16 9.13
CA ASN A 113 -3.57 -18.53 8.95
C ASN A 113 -2.68 -18.67 7.70
N ASP A 114 -2.40 -19.92 7.32
CA ASP A 114 -1.73 -20.27 6.06
C ASP A 114 -2.71 -20.93 5.11
N GLY A 115 -2.91 -20.36 3.92
CA GLY A 115 -3.87 -20.84 2.92
C GLY A 115 -3.53 -22.22 2.32
N ASP A 116 -2.32 -22.73 2.54
CA ASP A 116 -1.93 -24.10 2.16
C ASP A 116 -2.22 -25.13 3.25
N ILE A 117 -2.65 -24.69 4.45
CA ILE A 117 -2.98 -25.53 5.59
C ILE A 117 -4.49 -25.50 5.84
N ARG A 118 -5.15 -26.67 5.76
CA ARG A 118 -6.58 -26.80 6.07
C ARG A 118 -6.79 -26.89 7.58
N GLU A 119 -6.80 -25.75 8.23
CA GLU A 119 -6.98 -25.61 9.66
C GLU A 119 -7.80 -24.37 9.98
N ASP A 120 -8.62 -24.44 11.03
CA ASP A 120 -9.31 -23.27 11.56
C ASP A 120 -8.32 -22.19 11.99
N LEU A 121 -8.68 -20.89 11.80
CA LEU A 121 -7.79 -19.78 12.15
C LEU A 121 -7.29 -19.84 13.59
N MET A 122 -8.17 -20.10 14.56
CA MET A 122 -7.77 -20.09 15.96
C MET A 122 -6.93 -21.33 16.33
N GLN A 123 -7.18 -22.49 15.71
CA GLN A 123 -6.34 -23.66 15.87
C GLN A 123 -4.94 -23.42 15.31
N TYR A 124 -4.85 -22.81 14.13
CA TYR A 124 -3.58 -22.39 13.54
C TYR A 124 -2.84 -21.42 14.46
N VAL A 125 -3.51 -20.37 14.94
CA VAL A 125 -2.94 -19.35 15.84
C VAL A 125 -2.41 -19.99 17.12
N MET A 126 -3.19 -20.85 17.75
CA MET A 126 -2.78 -21.52 18.98
C MET A 126 -1.59 -22.44 18.76
N ARG A 127 -1.53 -23.13 17.63
CA ARG A 127 -0.43 -24.03 17.28
C ARG A 127 0.85 -23.27 16.93
N GLU A 128 0.75 -22.28 16.01
CA GLU A 128 1.91 -21.57 15.48
C GLU A 128 2.45 -20.51 16.45
N TYR A 129 1.57 -19.76 17.09
CA TYR A 129 1.95 -18.60 17.88
C TYR A 129 1.76 -18.79 19.37
N GLY A 130 0.67 -19.45 19.81
CA GLY A 130 0.38 -19.66 21.22
C GLY A 130 1.35 -20.66 21.88
N LYS A 131 1.52 -21.85 21.31
CA LYS A 131 2.44 -22.88 21.85
C LYS A 131 3.90 -22.48 21.80
N THR A 132 4.27 -21.62 20.84
CA THR A 132 5.64 -21.09 20.71
C THR A 132 5.90 -19.88 21.59
N GLY A 133 4.86 -19.33 22.24
CA GLY A 133 4.97 -18.15 23.09
C GLY A 133 5.12 -16.82 22.32
N ILE A 134 4.94 -16.82 21.00
CA ILE A 134 4.97 -15.63 20.16
C ILE A 134 3.76 -14.73 20.47
N VAL A 135 2.60 -15.33 20.73
CA VAL A 135 1.36 -14.66 21.14
C VAL A 135 0.91 -15.24 22.49
N LYS A 136 0.57 -14.36 23.42
CA LYS A 136 0.03 -14.69 24.73
C LYS A 136 -1.47 -14.38 24.78
N GLU A 137 -2.14 -14.84 25.83
CA GLU A 137 -3.52 -14.46 26.10
C GLU A 137 -3.65 -12.92 26.24
N GLY A 138 -4.61 -12.34 25.52
CA GLY A 138 -4.82 -10.89 25.48
C GLY A 138 -4.00 -10.12 24.44
N ASP A 139 -3.02 -10.72 23.77
CA ASP A 139 -2.21 -10.03 22.75
C ASP A 139 -2.98 -9.79 21.44
N ILE A 140 -3.98 -10.60 21.15
CA ILE A 140 -4.83 -10.46 19.95
C ILE A 140 -6.07 -9.65 20.32
N SER A 141 -6.28 -8.54 19.64
CA SER A 141 -7.47 -7.71 19.81
C SER A 141 -8.75 -8.41 19.30
N PRO A 142 -9.95 -7.94 19.71
CA PRO A 142 -11.21 -8.42 19.16
C PRO A 142 -11.32 -8.30 17.64
N GLY A 143 -10.57 -7.38 17.02
CA GLY A 143 -10.46 -7.22 15.56
C GLY A 143 -9.44 -8.13 14.87
N TYR A 144 -8.97 -9.19 15.55
CA TYR A 144 -7.93 -10.09 15.04
C TYR A 144 -6.63 -9.36 14.64
N HIS A 145 -6.23 -8.41 15.44
CA HIS A 145 -5.01 -7.63 15.23
C HIS A 145 -4.06 -7.77 16.41
N CYS A 146 -2.75 -7.84 16.15
CA CYS A 146 -1.72 -7.97 17.17
C CYS A 146 -0.54 -7.04 16.86
N MET A 147 -0.20 -6.17 17.81
CA MET A 147 0.91 -5.22 17.72
C MET A 147 2.12 -5.63 18.58
N THR A 148 2.12 -6.84 19.17
CA THR A 148 3.26 -7.27 19.97
C THR A 148 4.50 -7.50 19.10
N LEU A 149 5.67 -7.09 19.58
CA LEU A 149 6.90 -7.15 18.79
C LEU A 149 7.29 -8.57 18.39
N PRO A 150 7.14 -9.61 19.25
CA PRO A 150 7.41 -10.99 18.83
C PRO A 150 6.55 -11.42 17.65
N TYR A 151 5.25 -11.06 17.64
CA TYR A 151 4.35 -11.38 16.55
C TYR A 151 4.69 -10.62 15.26
N LEU A 152 4.93 -9.31 15.36
CA LEU A 152 5.32 -8.49 14.18
C LEU A 152 6.65 -8.96 13.58
N ASN A 153 7.58 -9.43 14.43
CA ASN A 153 8.84 -10.00 13.95
C ASN A 153 8.62 -11.33 13.20
N ASP A 154 7.82 -12.23 13.74
CA ASP A 154 7.48 -13.48 13.06
C ASP A 154 6.80 -13.22 11.71
N GLN A 155 5.84 -12.28 11.66
CA GLN A 155 5.20 -11.90 10.41
C GLN A 155 6.18 -11.30 9.39
N LEU A 156 7.12 -10.47 9.81
CA LEU A 156 8.16 -9.94 8.92
C LEU A 156 9.00 -11.05 8.30
N GLU A 157 9.48 -11.99 9.10
CA GLU A 157 10.28 -13.12 8.61
C GLU A 157 9.46 -14.03 7.66
N ARG A 158 8.17 -14.25 7.95
CA ARG A 158 7.26 -14.95 7.03
C ARG A 158 7.05 -14.18 5.72
N SER A 159 6.86 -12.88 5.78
CA SER A 159 6.72 -12.03 4.58
C SER A 159 7.97 -12.08 3.70
N LEU A 160 9.17 -11.98 4.28
CA LEU A 160 10.43 -12.15 3.56
C LEU A 160 10.49 -13.51 2.86
N LYS A 161 10.12 -14.58 3.57
CA LYS A 161 10.08 -15.94 3.02
C LYS A 161 9.04 -16.09 1.91
N ASN A 162 7.81 -15.60 2.12
CA ASN A 162 6.73 -15.67 1.15
C ASN A 162 7.06 -14.91 -0.14
N LEU A 163 7.64 -13.72 -0.02
CA LEU A 163 8.08 -12.89 -1.13
C LEU A 163 9.38 -13.39 -1.78
N GLY A 164 10.13 -14.27 -1.10
CA GLY A 164 11.43 -14.74 -1.56
C GLY A 164 12.51 -13.66 -1.57
N LEU A 165 12.36 -12.59 -0.77
CA LEU A 165 13.22 -11.41 -0.71
C LEU A 165 14.04 -11.40 0.59
N ASP A 166 15.25 -10.87 0.55
CA ASP A 166 16.04 -10.60 1.76
C ASP A 166 15.76 -9.21 2.37
N CYS A 167 15.19 -8.30 1.56
CA CYS A 167 14.79 -6.97 1.99
C CYS A 167 13.45 -6.56 1.34
N ILE A 168 12.50 -6.10 2.15
CA ILE A 168 11.23 -5.50 1.72
C ILE A 168 11.42 -3.98 1.62
N ASP A 169 10.98 -3.36 0.49
CA ASP A 169 11.15 -1.92 0.32
C ASP A 169 10.29 -1.13 1.32
N LEU A 170 9.06 -1.58 1.57
CA LEU A 170 8.16 -0.88 2.48
C LEU A 170 7.32 -1.85 3.30
N MET A 171 7.45 -1.79 4.62
CA MET A 171 6.61 -2.51 5.57
C MET A 171 5.57 -1.57 6.18
N TYR A 172 4.30 -1.87 6.03
CA TYR A 172 3.24 -1.14 6.69
C TYR A 172 2.75 -1.83 7.96
N LEU A 173 2.46 -1.04 9.00
CA LEU A 173 1.56 -1.44 10.07
C LEU A 173 0.12 -1.31 9.57
N HIS A 174 -0.61 -2.42 9.51
CA HIS A 174 -1.90 -2.53 8.83
C HIS A 174 -3.07 -2.20 9.77
N ASN A 175 -3.86 -1.17 9.46
CA ASN A 175 -5.08 -0.77 10.19
C ASN A 175 -4.92 -0.81 11.73
N SER A 176 -3.83 -0.25 12.23
CA SER A 176 -3.47 -0.38 13.65
C SER A 176 -4.46 0.32 14.57
N VAL A 177 -4.96 1.50 14.20
CA VAL A 177 -5.97 2.21 14.99
C VAL A 177 -7.28 1.43 15.02
N GLU A 178 -7.75 1.05 13.85
CA GLU A 178 -8.99 0.28 13.67
C GLU A 178 -8.91 -1.11 14.32
N GLY A 179 -7.72 -1.71 14.29
CA GLY A 179 -7.46 -3.03 14.89
C GLY A 179 -7.29 -3.00 16.41
N GLN A 180 -7.05 -1.84 17.01
CA GLN A 180 -6.73 -1.70 18.45
C GLN A 180 -7.70 -0.77 19.20
N THR A 181 -8.93 -0.68 18.76
CA THR A 181 -9.97 0.21 19.33
C THR A 181 -10.27 -0.03 20.82
N HIS A 182 -9.87 -1.18 21.35
CA HIS A 182 -10.04 -1.54 22.77
C HIS A 182 -9.00 -0.87 23.68
N LEU A 183 -7.92 -0.33 23.12
CA LEU A 183 -6.86 0.32 23.90
C LEU A 183 -7.17 1.80 24.16
N PRO A 184 -6.86 2.30 25.35
CA PRO A 184 -6.79 3.74 25.58
C PRO A 184 -5.78 4.39 24.62
N ARG A 185 -6.05 5.62 24.16
CA ARG A 185 -5.20 6.34 23.21
C ARG A 185 -3.72 6.39 23.62
N GLU A 186 -3.47 6.71 24.89
CA GLU A 186 -2.09 6.79 25.43
C GLU A 186 -1.36 5.45 25.30
N GLN A 187 -2.03 4.33 25.61
CA GLN A 187 -1.45 3.00 25.47
C GLN A 187 -1.23 2.65 24.01
N PHE A 188 -2.15 3.02 23.10
CA PHE A 188 -2.00 2.84 21.67
C PHE A 188 -0.76 3.59 21.15
N LEU A 189 -0.58 4.87 21.50
CA LEU A 189 0.56 5.67 21.06
C LEU A 189 1.89 5.13 21.60
N LYS A 190 1.90 4.63 22.83
CA LYS A 190 3.08 3.94 23.37
C LYS A 190 3.42 2.69 22.56
N ASN A 191 2.43 1.83 22.29
CA ASN A 191 2.64 0.64 21.48
C ASN A 191 3.08 1.00 20.04
N LEU A 192 2.54 2.08 19.46
CA LEU A 192 2.94 2.56 18.14
C LEU A 192 4.41 3.00 18.13
N LYS A 193 4.86 3.69 19.17
CA LYS A 193 6.27 4.05 19.35
C LYS A 193 7.16 2.82 19.42
N ASP A 194 6.80 1.82 20.24
CA ASP A 194 7.55 0.55 20.35
C ASP A 194 7.65 -0.16 18.98
N VAL A 195 6.59 -0.11 18.17
CA VAL A 195 6.59 -0.65 16.81
C VAL A 195 7.52 0.15 15.88
N PHE A 196 7.56 1.47 16.00
CA PHE A 196 8.48 2.28 15.20
C PHE A 196 9.95 2.02 15.58
N GLU A 197 10.26 1.86 16.86
CA GLU A 197 11.59 1.43 17.32
C GLU A 197 11.98 0.06 16.73
N PHE A 198 11.04 -0.89 16.72
CA PHE A 198 11.22 -2.18 16.07
C PHE A 198 11.50 -2.05 14.57
N TYR A 199 10.75 -1.23 13.83
CA TYR A 199 10.99 -1.04 12.40
C TYR A 199 12.31 -0.33 12.13
N GLU A 200 12.71 0.66 12.93
CA GLU A 200 14.03 1.27 12.81
C GLU A 200 15.17 0.26 13.04
N LYS A 201 15.01 -0.65 13.99
CA LYS A 201 15.93 -1.77 14.16
C LYS A 201 15.99 -2.65 12.91
N LYS A 202 14.82 -3.02 12.34
CA LYS A 202 14.76 -3.86 11.12
C LYS A 202 15.33 -3.17 9.89
N ARG A 203 15.25 -1.85 9.81
CA ARG A 203 15.95 -1.04 8.80
C ARG A 203 17.47 -1.17 8.94
N LYS A 204 17.98 -1.03 10.13
CA LYS A 204 19.44 -1.18 10.43
C LYS A 204 19.93 -2.61 10.15
N GLU A 205 19.08 -3.61 10.33
CA GLU A 205 19.35 -5.01 9.99
C GLU A 205 19.25 -5.29 8.46
N GLY A 206 18.82 -4.31 7.65
CA GLY A 206 18.64 -4.46 6.20
C GLY A 206 17.44 -5.31 5.79
N LYS A 207 16.50 -5.57 6.69
CA LYS A 207 15.28 -6.37 6.42
C LYS A 207 14.16 -5.58 5.76
N ILE A 208 14.10 -4.28 6.03
CA ILE A 208 13.18 -3.33 5.40
C ILE A 208 13.91 -2.03 5.07
N ARG A 209 13.43 -1.28 4.06
CA ARG A 209 13.98 0.03 3.70
C ARG A 209 13.20 1.16 4.35
N PHE A 210 11.89 1.12 4.20
CA PHE A 210 10.94 2.10 4.72
C PHE A 210 9.88 1.40 5.54
N TYR A 211 9.20 2.18 6.38
CA TYR A 211 7.97 1.74 7.02
C TYR A 211 6.91 2.83 6.96
N GLY A 212 5.67 2.47 7.26
CA GLY A 212 4.54 3.38 7.25
C GLY A 212 3.29 2.78 7.88
N MET A 213 2.17 3.45 7.71
CA MET A 213 0.86 2.98 8.15
C MET A 213 -0.07 2.81 6.94
N ALA A 214 -0.67 1.62 6.82
CA ALA A 214 -1.77 1.38 5.91
C ALA A 214 -3.07 1.38 6.72
N THR A 215 -3.95 2.36 6.50
CA THR A 215 -5.11 2.62 7.34
C THR A 215 -6.40 2.58 6.53
N TRP A 216 -7.53 2.36 7.21
CA TRP A 216 -8.83 2.50 6.57
C TRP A 216 -9.46 3.86 6.85
N GLU A 217 -9.55 4.29 8.10
CA GLU A 217 -10.27 5.48 8.53
C GLU A 217 -9.40 6.54 9.23
N CYS A 218 -8.46 6.13 10.05
CA CYS A 218 -7.89 6.98 11.10
C CYS A 218 -7.34 8.34 10.63
N PHE A 219 -6.86 8.46 9.42
CA PHE A 219 -6.41 9.73 8.86
C PHE A 219 -7.48 10.51 8.08
N ARG A 220 -8.64 9.87 7.77
CA ARG A 220 -9.66 10.46 6.90
C ARG A 220 -10.90 10.96 7.64
N VAL A 221 -11.14 10.45 8.84
CA VAL A 221 -12.29 10.85 9.67
C VAL A 221 -12.08 12.23 10.27
N THR A 222 -13.15 12.84 10.80
CA THR A 222 -13.07 14.15 11.46
C THR A 222 -12.35 14.04 12.80
N GLN A 223 -11.86 15.16 13.33
CA GLN A 223 -11.11 15.20 14.60
C GLN A 223 -11.90 14.70 15.81
N GLU A 224 -13.24 14.81 15.77
CA GLU A 224 -14.15 14.34 16.82
C GLU A 224 -14.34 12.82 16.81
N ASN A 225 -13.97 12.15 15.73
CA ASN A 225 -14.10 10.71 15.63
C ASN A 225 -13.06 10.01 16.54
N PRO A 226 -13.46 9.02 17.36
CA PRO A 226 -12.53 8.31 18.25
C PRO A 226 -11.35 7.62 17.52
N LEU A 227 -11.53 7.30 16.25
CA LEU A 227 -10.47 6.69 15.43
C LEU A 227 -9.48 7.72 14.85
N PHE A 228 -9.76 9.02 14.99
CA PHE A 228 -8.90 10.04 14.40
C PHE A 228 -7.48 10.00 14.98
N LEU A 229 -6.50 9.96 14.08
CA LEU A 229 -5.09 10.07 14.39
C LEU A 229 -4.48 11.23 13.60
N GLN A 230 -3.90 12.18 14.30
CA GLN A 230 -3.24 13.32 13.70
C GLN A 230 -1.92 12.89 13.05
N LEU A 231 -1.73 13.23 11.76
CA LEU A 231 -0.53 12.81 11.04
C LEU A 231 0.75 13.43 11.64
N SER A 232 0.71 14.68 12.11
CA SER A 232 1.86 15.31 12.77
C SER A 232 2.27 14.56 14.05
N GLU A 233 1.31 14.02 14.83
CA GLU A 233 1.61 13.21 16.01
C GLU A 233 2.34 11.91 15.65
N VAL A 234 1.99 11.28 14.53
CA VAL A 234 2.71 10.12 14.01
C VAL A 234 4.12 10.49 13.55
N MET A 235 4.26 11.65 12.89
CA MET A 235 5.56 12.18 12.47
C MET A 235 6.47 12.51 13.65
N ASP A 236 5.91 13.07 14.72
CA ASP A 236 6.63 13.37 15.96
C ASP A 236 7.18 12.08 16.61
N LEU A 237 6.36 11.01 16.66
CA LEU A 237 6.83 9.70 17.13
C LEU A 237 7.95 9.13 16.23
N ALA A 238 7.83 9.23 14.92
CA ALA A 238 8.85 8.76 14.00
C ALA A 238 10.16 9.56 14.17
N MET A 239 10.06 10.87 14.35
CA MET A 239 11.20 11.76 14.61
C MET A 239 11.86 11.44 15.97
N GLU A 240 11.08 11.19 17.01
CA GLU A 240 11.58 10.82 18.34
C GLU A 240 12.40 9.53 18.28
N VAL A 241 11.94 8.54 17.51
CA VAL A 241 12.57 7.21 17.42
C VAL A 241 13.76 7.17 16.47
N GLY A 242 13.64 7.75 15.29
CA GLY A 242 14.62 7.61 14.20
C GLY A 242 15.37 8.90 13.84
N GLY A 243 15.05 10.04 14.50
CA GLY A 243 15.60 11.34 14.13
C GLY A 243 15.17 11.78 12.73
N THR A 244 15.92 12.68 12.12
CA THR A 244 15.66 13.20 10.76
C THR A 244 15.69 12.12 9.67
N GLU A 245 16.46 11.05 9.91
CA GLU A 245 16.65 9.93 8.99
C GLU A 245 15.68 8.76 9.25
N HIS A 246 14.60 8.99 10.04
CA HIS A 246 13.61 7.95 10.31
C HIS A 246 13.04 7.35 9.01
N GLY A 247 12.61 6.08 9.06
CA GLY A 247 12.12 5.36 7.89
C GLY A 247 10.62 5.46 7.64
N PHE A 248 9.87 6.21 8.46
CA PHE A 248 8.45 6.48 8.20
C PHE A 248 8.33 7.44 7.02
N ARG A 249 8.09 6.89 5.82
CA ARG A 249 8.11 7.66 4.56
C ARG A 249 6.87 7.48 3.71
N PHE A 250 5.95 6.60 4.09
CA PHE A 250 4.77 6.29 3.29
C PHE A 250 3.54 6.08 4.15
N ILE A 251 2.38 6.47 3.61
CA ILE A 251 1.07 6.08 4.11
C ILE A 251 0.24 5.44 3.00
N GLN A 252 -0.70 4.57 3.39
CA GLN A 252 -1.66 3.98 2.48
C GLN A 252 -3.06 4.11 3.05
N LEU A 253 -4.03 4.49 2.21
CA LEU A 253 -5.43 4.70 2.62
C LEU A 253 -6.38 4.50 1.45
N PRO A 254 -7.68 4.24 1.68
CA PRO A 254 -8.68 4.22 0.64
C PRO A 254 -8.86 5.62 0.03
N PHE A 255 -8.83 5.69 -1.30
CA PHE A 255 -9.19 6.92 -2.02
C PHE A 255 -9.82 6.62 -3.38
N ASN A 256 -10.98 7.17 -3.63
CA ASN A 256 -11.73 7.13 -4.88
C ASN A 256 -12.84 8.20 -4.85
N LEU A 257 -13.71 8.26 -5.86
CA LEU A 257 -14.79 9.26 -5.95
C LEU A 257 -15.78 9.25 -4.77
N MET A 258 -15.94 8.13 -4.07
CA MET A 258 -16.85 7.99 -2.93
C MET A 258 -16.14 8.11 -1.59
N LEU A 259 -14.82 7.98 -1.59
CA LEU A 259 -13.95 8.03 -0.42
C LEU A 259 -12.88 9.12 -0.67
N ASP A 260 -13.33 10.35 -0.77
CA ASP A 260 -12.52 11.52 -1.18
C ASP A 260 -12.04 12.39 -0.01
N GLN A 261 -12.36 12.00 1.23
CA GLN A 261 -12.09 12.77 2.45
C GLN A 261 -10.61 13.15 2.60
N ALA A 262 -9.69 12.27 2.16
CA ALA A 262 -8.26 12.56 2.24
C ALA A 262 -7.84 13.81 1.42
N TYR A 263 -8.60 14.17 0.39
CA TYR A 263 -8.40 15.35 -0.45
C TYR A 263 -9.26 16.54 -0.02
N LEU A 264 -10.52 16.30 0.35
CA LEU A 264 -11.50 17.37 0.59
C LEU A 264 -11.60 17.79 2.08
N THR A 265 -11.45 16.85 3.03
CA THR A 265 -11.64 17.15 4.45
C THR A 265 -10.38 17.75 5.06
N LYS A 266 -10.52 18.98 5.59
CA LYS A 266 -9.44 19.66 6.30
C LYS A 266 -9.49 19.27 7.78
N ASN A 267 -8.74 18.25 8.16
CA ASN A 267 -8.75 17.65 9.48
C ASN A 267 -7.34 17.50 10.12
N HIS A 268 -6.27 17.83 9.38
CA HIS A 268 -4.90 17.77 9.89
C HIS A 268 -4.33 19.16 10.14
N THR A 269 -3.63 19.34 11.26
CA THR A 269 -2.95 20.59 11.58
C THR A 269 -1.43 20.42 11.37
N VAL A 270 -0.87 21.24 10.47
CA VAL A 270 0.57 21.31 10.21
C VAL A 270 1.00 22.76 10.23
N ASN A 271 2.00 23.11 11.02
CA ASN A 271 2.51 24.48 11.18
C ASN A 271 1.39 25.52 11.45
N GLY A 272 0.42 25.17 12.29
CA GLY A 272 -0.70 26.03 12.68
C GLY A 272 -1.80 26.22 11.63
N LYS A 273 -1.73 25.50 10.49
CA LYS A 273 -2.75 25.51 9.45
C LYS A 273 -3.51 24.19 9.43
N THR A 274 -4.84 24.28 9.35
CA THR A 274 -5.69 23.09 9.16
C THR A 274 -5.83 22.82 7.66
N ILE A 275 -5.34 21.67 7.23
CA ILE A 275 -5.23 21.24 5.83
C ILE A 275 -5.76 19.81 5.66
N SER A 276 -5.89 19.37 4.42
CA SER A 276 -6.28 17.99 4.13
C SER A 276 -5.15 17.00 4.42
N LEU A 277 -5.49 15.72 4.52
CA LEU A 277 -4.47 14.67 4.70
C LEU A 277 -3.43 14.67 3.57
N LEU A 278 -3.86 14.81 2.31
CA LEU A 278 -2.93 14.80 1.18
C LEU A 278 -1.99 16.02 1.20
N GLU A 279 -2.49 17.20 1.59
CA GLU A 279 -1.65 18.38 1.81
C GLU A 279 -0.69 18.19 2.98
N ALA A 280 -1.14 17.56 4.08
CA ALA A 280 -0.28 17.24 5.22
C ALA A 280 0.83 16.23 4.85
N ALA A 281 0.49 15.19 4.09
CA ALA A 281 1.45 14.22 3.60
C ALA A 281 2.53 14.86 2.71
N GLN A 282 2.13 15.78 1.82
CA GLN A 282 3.07 16.56 1.02
C GLN A 282 3.98 17.45 1.88
N ALA A 283 3.43 18.11 2.92
CA ALA A 283 4.22 18.95 3.83
C ALA A 283 5.27 18.16 4.61
N PHE A 284 5.05 16.87 4.84
CA PHE A 284 5.99 15.94 5.49
C PHE A 284 6.82 15.09 4.50
N ASP A 285 6.76 15.37 3.21
CA ASP A 285 7.45 14.60 2.15
C ASP A 285 7.14 13.10 2.21
N LEU A 286 5.87 12.73 2.43
CA LEU A 286 5.43 11.34 2.45
C LEU A 286 4.89 10.89 1.10
N GLY A 287 5.23 9.68 0.70
CA GLY A 287 4.55 8.97 -0.38
C GLY A 287 3.17 8.47 0.06
N VAL A 288 2.16 8.67 -0.79
CA VAL A 288 0.79 8.25 -0.51
C VAL A 288 0.32 7.25 -1.56
N PHE A 289 0.18 5.99 -1.17
CA PHE A 289 -0.49 4.99 -1.98
C PHE A 289 -1.98 4.92 -1.64
N THR A 290 -2.82 4.67 -2.64
CA THR A 290 -4.26 4.60 -2.39
C THR A 290 -4.82 3.24 -2.72
N SER A 291 -5.60 2.68 -1.80
CA SER A 291 -6.33 1.43 -1.98
C SER A 291 -7.73 1.66 -2.54
N VAL A 292 -8.34 0.60 -3.05
CA VAL A 292 -9.70 0.53 -3.60
C VAL A 292 -10.07 1.66 -4.59
N PRO A 293 -9.20 2.01 -5.56
CA PRO A 293 -9.45 3.11 -6.49
C PRO A 293 -10.74 2.93 -7.32
N LEU A 294 -11.17 1.69 -7.55
CA LEU A 294 -12.42 1.34 -8.26
C LEU A 294 -13.54 0.87 -7.31
N LEU A 295 -13.38 1.05 -5.99
CA LEU A 295 -14.31 0.56 -4.95
C LEU A 295 -14.70 -0.91 -5.17
N GLN A 296 -13.69 -1.78 -5.40
CA GLN A 296 -13.86 -3.20 -5.73
C GLN A 296 -14.76 -3.45 -6.95
N GLY A 297 -14.72 -2.55 -7.93
CA GLY A 297 -15.51 -2.61 -9.16
C GLY A 297 -16.89 -1.95 -9.08
N LYS A 298 -17.37 -1.54 -7.89
CA LYS A 298 -18.69 -0.90 -7.73
C LYS A 298 -18.82 0.42 -8.49
N LEU A 299 -17.72 1.18 -8.64
CA LEU A 299 -17.73 2.42 -9.38
C LEU A 299 -17.84 2.25 -10.90
N LEU A 300 -17.56 1.07 -11.44
CA LEU A 300 -17.63 0.81 -12.88
C LEU A 300 -19.04 0.91 -13.44
N THR A 301 -20.04 0.59 -12.63
CA THR A 301 -21.47 0.60 -12.99
C THR A 301 -22.25 1.77 -12.40
N ALA A 302 -21.63 2.56 -11.52
CA ALA A 302 -22.33 3.62 -10.77
C ALA A 302 -22.60 4.91 -11.59
N ASN A 303 -22.07 5.01 -12.81
CA ASN A 303 -22.19 6.18 -13.71
C ASN A 303 -21.86 7.55 -13.05
N VAL A 304 -20.93 7.53 -12.09
CA VAL A 304 -20.54 8.72 -11.30
C VAL A 304 -19.41 9.53 -11.95
N MET A 305 -18.65 8.90 -12.86
CA MET A 305 -17.53 9.54 -13.52
C MET A 305 -17.96 10.24 -14.82
N PRO A 306 -17.71 11.54 -14.99
CA PRO A 306 -17.93 12.24 -16.27
C PRO A 306 -17.16 11.59 -17.42
N GLU A 307 -17.70 11.68 -18.61
CA GLU A 307 -16.94 11.31 -19.82
C GLU A 307 -15.88 12.35 -20.13
N PHE A 308 -14.66 11.89 -20.35
CA PHE A 308 -13.54 12.67 -20.87
C PHE A 308 -12.55 11.75 -21.57
N GLY A 309 -11.95 12.23 -22.62
CA GLY A 309 -11.13 11.40 -23.49
C GLY A 309 -11.91 10.21 -24.07
N ASP A 310 -11.27 9.43 -24.91
CA ASP A 310 -11.82 8.15 -25.42
C ASP A 310 -11.30 6.99 -24.55
N TYR A 311 -11.74 6.96 -23.27
CA TYR A 311 -11.26 6.00 -22.28
C TYR A 311 -12.43 5.24 -21.67
N SER A 312 -12.18 3.97 -21.28
CA SER A 312 -13.13 3.19 -20.48
C SER A 312 -13.37 3.83 -19.10
N THR A 313 -14.46 3.48 -18.46
CA THR A 313 -14.79 3.97 -17.11
C THR A 313 -13.68 3.64 -16.11
N SER A 314 -13.08 2.45 -16.18
CA SER A 314 -11.98 2.05 -15.30
C SER A 314 -10.77 2.99 -15.46
N VAL A 315 -10.37 3.28 -16.69
CA VAL A 315 -9.24 4.18 -16.99
C VAL A 315 -9.55 5.60 -16.53
N ARG A 316 -10.78 6.11 -16.73
CA ARG A 316 -11.18 7.46 -16.23
C ARG A 316 -11.13 7.56 -14.71
N LEU A 317 -11.62 6.55 -13.99
CA LEU A 317 -11.55 6.50 -12.53
C LEU A 317 -10.11 6.46 -12.03
N LEU A 318 -9.26 5.65 -12.64
CA LEU A 318 -7.85 5.58 -12.31
C LEU A 318 -7.12 6.89 -12.63
N GLN A 319 -7.48 7.55 -13.72
CA GLN A 319 -6.94 8.85 -14.14
C GLN A 319 -7.27 9.93 -13.08
N PHE A 320 -8.50 9.94 -12.56
CA PHE A 320 -8.86 10.81 -11.45
C PHE A 320 -7.97 10.58 -10.24
N VAL A 321 -7.87 9.33 -9.75
CA VAL A 321 -7.11 9.02 -8.53
C VAL A 321 -5.62 9.35 -8.68
N ARG A 322 -4.97 8.91 -9.79
CA ARG A 322 -3.52 9.13 -9.97
C ARG A 322 -3.13 10.59 -10.21
N SER A 323 -4.10 11.39 -10.72
CA SER A 323 -3.89 12.81 -10.99
C SER A 323 -4.26 13.71 -9.80
N THR A 324 -4.85 13.16 -8.74
CA THR A 324 -5.14 13.91 -7.52
C THR A 324 -3.84 14.41 -6.88
N PRO A 325 -3.70 15.72 -6.59
CA PRO A 325 -2.53 16.26 -5.91
C PRO A 325 -2.26 15.54 -4.59
N GLY A 326 -1.00 15.21 -4.33
CA GLY A 326 -0.58 14.47 -3.12
C GLY A 326 -0.64 12.95 -3.23
N VAL A 327 -1.36 12.37 -4.19
CA VAL A 327 -1.37 10.92 -4.43
C VAL A 327 -0.11 10.50 -5.20
N THR A 328 0.60 9.49 -4.71
CA THR A 328 1.71 8.84 -5.42
C THR A 328 1.19 7.90 -6.48
N ALA A 329 0.41 6.89 -6.07
CA ALA A 329 -0.18 5.92 -7.00
C ALA A 329 -1.42 5.22 -6.42
N PRO A 330 -2.50 5.03 -7.20
CA PRO A 330 -3.54 4.04 -6.90
C PRO A 330 -3.00 2.62 -7.05
N LEU A 331 -3.40 1.74 -6.12
CA LEU A 331 -3.09 0.32 -6.15
C LEU A 331 -4.27 -0.43 -6.78
N ILE A 332 -4.08 -0.93 -7.98
CA ILE A 332 -5.14 -1.58 -8.75
C ILE A 332 -5.16 -3.07 -8.45
N GLY A 333 -6.29 -3.56 -7.93
CA GLY A 333 -6.56 -4.99 -7.85
C GLY A 333 -7.05 -5.51 -9.20
N GLN A 334 -6.31 -6.43 -9.82
CA GLN A 334 -6.68 -7.01 -11.10
C GLN A 334 -6.36 -8.51 -11.14
N LYS A 335 -7.37 -9.32 -11.50
CA LYS A 335 -7.29 -10.77 -11.46
C LYS A 335 -7.53 -11.41 -12.82
N SER A 336 -8.35 -10.84 -13.70
CA SER A 336 -8.55 -11.40 -15.03
C SER A 336 -7.60 -10.78 -16.05
N GLU A 337 -7.23 -11.54 -17.06
CA GLU A 337 -6.37 -11.06 -18.13
C GLU A 337 -6.98 -9.88 -18.90
N SER A 338 -8.30 -9.89 -19.10
CA SER A 338 -9.06 -8.80 -19.72
C SER A 338 -8.97 -7.52 -18.88
N HIS A 339 -9.17 -7.60 -17.56
CA HIS A 339 -9.04 -6.45 -16.67
C HIS A 339 -7.63 -5.89 -16.63
N VAL A 340 -6.59 -6.77 -16.63
CA VAL A 340 -5.20 -6.32 -16.73
C VAL A 340 -4.98 -5.56 -18.03
N THR A 341 -5.44 -6.12 -19.17
CA THR A 341 -5.28 -5.50 -20.49
C THR A 341 -5.97 -4.14 -20.57
N GLU A 342 -7.19 -4.03 -20.05
CA GLU A 342 -7.96 -2.78 -20.01
C GLU A 342 -7.29 -1.74 -19.11
N ASN A 343 -6.98 -2.10 -17.87
CA ASN A 343 -6.38 -1.19 -16.90
C ASN A 343 -4.99 -0.73 -17.33
N MET A 344 -4.20 -1.56 -18.00
CA MET A 344 -2.87 -1.20 -18.49
C MET A 344 -2.91 -0.11 -19.59
N ASN A 345 -4.08 0.21 -20.18
CA ASN A 345 -4.19 1.38 -21.04
C ASN A 345 -3.88 2.69 -20.30
N ILE A 346 -4.02 2.72 -18.96
CA ILE A 346 -3.63 3.87 -18.14
C ILE A 346 -2.14 4.23 -18.31
N MET A 347 -1.28 3.23 -18.56
CA MET A 347 0.17 3.46 -18.73
C MET A 347 0.53 4.02 -20.12
N LYS A 348 -0.42 4.05 -21.06
CA LYS A 348 -0.21 4.60 -22.41
C LYS A 348 -0.52 6.10 -22.51
N ILE A 349 -1.12 6.67 -21.47
CA ILE A 349 -1.56 8.08 -21.43
C ILE A 349 -0.91 8.77 -20.23
N PRO A 350 -0.60 10.08 -20.32
CA PRO A 350 -0.07 10.83 -19.18
C PRO A 350 -1.16 11.06 -18.12
N PRO A 351 -0.79 11.31 -16.84
CA PRO A 351 -1.73 11.86 -15.87
C PRO A 351 -2.28 13.20 -16.36
N LEU A 352 -3.46 13.59 -15.86
CA LEU A 352 -4.03 14.91 -16.13
C LEU A 352 -3.07 16.00 -15.61
N SER A 353 -2.91 17.06 -16.38
CA SER A 353 -2.31 18.29 -15.87
C SER A 353 -3.20 18.90 -14.78
N GLU A 354 -2.66 19.81 -14.00
CA GLU A 354 -3.43 20.52 -12.97
C GLU A 354 -4.66 21.22 -13.53
N SER A 355 -4.55 21.85 -14.70
CA SER A 355 -5.67 22.50 -15.38
C SER A 355 -6.76 21.50 -15.77
N GLU A 356 -6.38 20.37 -16.39
CA GLU A 356 -7.33 19.32 -16.79
C GLU A 356 -8.01 18.66 -15.58
N PHE A 357 -7.26 18.45 -14.48
CA PHE A 357 -7.81 17.92 -13.24
C PHE A 357 -8.83 18.89 -12.62
N ASN A 358 -8.52 20.19 -12.58
CA ASN A 358 -9.44 21.21 -12.07
C ASN A 358 -10.70 21.36 -12.95
N GLU A 359 -10.59 21.19 -14.27
CA GLU A 359 -11.75 21.14 -15.16
C GLU A 359 -12.61 19.91 -14.92
N LEU A 360 -11.99 18.75 -14.67
CA LEU A 360 -12.70 17.52 -14.32
C LEU A 360 -13.49 17.71 -13.01
N LEU A 361 -12.87 18.30 -11.98
CA LEU A 361 -13.56 18.59 -10.71
C LEU A 361 -14.78 19.51 -10.91
N LYS A 362 -14.67 20.57 -11.73
CA LYS A 362 -15.82 21.45 -12.06
C LYS A 362 -16.94 20.69 -12.75
N LYS A 363 -16.63 19.77 -13.67
CA LYS A 363 -17.64 18.93 -14.34
C LYS A 363 -18.34 17.97 -13.36
N MET A 364 -17.64 17.52 -12.34
CA MET A 364 -18.22 16.64 -11.30
C MET A 364 -19.20 17.39 -10.41
N VAL A 365 -18.82 18.59 -9.94
CA VAL A 365 -19.69 19.45 -9.10
C VAL A 365 -20.97 19.86 -9.83
N ASN A 366 -20.92 20.14 -11.13
CA ASN A 366 -22.09 20.54 -11.92
C ASN A 366 -23.05 19.37 -12.25
N ARG A 367 -22.74 18.14 -11.88
CA ARG A 367 -23.60 16.96 -12.04
C ARG A 367 -24.31 16.53 -10.73
N SER A 368 -23.85 17.03 -9.59
CA SER A 368 -24.47 16.83 -8.27
C SER A 368 -25.53 17.90 -8.01
#